data_2e449b229dace8928af1c5eab5966ca2
#
_entry.id   2e449b229dace8928af1c5eab5966ca2
#
_cell.length_a   1.000
_cell.length_b   1.000
_cell.length_c   1.000
_cell.angle_alpha   90.00
_cell.angle_beta   90.00
_cell.angle_gamma   90.00
#
_symmetry.space_group_name_H-M   'P 1'
#
loop_
_entity.id
_entity.type
_entity.pdbx_description
1 polymer ?
#
loop_
_entity_poly.entity_id
_entity_poly.type
_entity_poly.pdbx_seq_one_letter_code
_entity_poly.pdbx_strand_id
1 'polypeptide(L)'
;MKVWLSDRNLKLAALFGASLGYCAVALLSLMPAAYRPHIIVVSDKLEHAVAYLLLGALSALAMRQPRHVHRLALAIVAYAGILELSQLLLPSRVASFEDFAASAGGAIVGVSIGALLIRRSATR
;
A
#
# COMPACT_ATOMS: atom_id res chain seq x y z
N MET A 1 -25.01 -9.73 -17.35
CA MET A 1 -25.46 -9.13 -16.08
C MET A 1 -24.39 -8.14 -15.63
N LYS A 2 -24.60 -6.83 -15.82
CA LYS A 2 -23.66 -5.82 -15.34
C LYS A 2 -23.89 -5.67 -13.82
N VAL A 3 -23.04 -6.27 -13.00
CA VAL A 3 -23.01 -5.97 -11.57
C VAL A 3 -22.43 -4.56 -11.46
N TRP A 4 -23.30 -3.56 -11.44
CA TRP A 4 -22.92 -2.20 -11.10
C TRP A 4 -22.62 -2.18 -9.60
N LEU A 5 -21.35 -2.38 -9.24
CA LEU A 5 -20.91 -1.95 -7.94
C LEU A 5 -21.19 -0.44 -7.88
N SER A 6 -22.15 -0.03 -7.06
CA SER A 6 -22.42 1.39 -6.87
C SER A 6 -21.11 2.06 -6.43
N ASP A 7 -20.90 3.31 -6.79
CA ASP A 7 -19.72 4.07 -6.38
C ASP A 7 -19.45 3.98 -4.88
N ARG A 8 -20.52 3.87 -4.08
CA ARG A 8 -20.45 3.65 -2.64
C ARG A 8 -19.85 2.29 -2.28
N ASN A 9 -20.28 1.23 -2.96
CA ASN A 9 -19.80 -0.13 -2.69
C ASN A 9 -18.32 -0.28 -3.08
N LEU A 10 -17.93 0.30 -4.21
CA LEU A 10 -16.51 0.32 -4.62
C LEU A 10 -15.64 1.06 -3.60
N LYS A 11 -16.11 2.22 -3.13
CA LYS A 11 -15.40 2.98 -2.09
C LYS A 11 -15.27 2.19 -0.79
N LEU A 12 -16.33 1.55 -0.33
CA LEU A 12 -16.32 0.74 0.89
C LEU A 12 -15.41 -0.49 0.75
N ALA A 13 -15.45 -1.17 -0.39
CA ALA A 13 -14.55 -2.29 -0.67
C ALA A 13 -13.08 -1.86 -0.70
N ALA A 14 -12.78 -0.72 -1.35
CA ALA A 14 -11.43 -0.17 -1.38
C ALA A 14 -10.95 0.25 0.02
N LEU A 15 -11.82 0.87 0.82
CA LEU A 15 -11.52 1.26 2.20
C LEU A 15 -11.25 0.03 3.08
N PHE A 16 -12.08 -0.99 2.98
CA PHE A 16 -11.89 -2.24 3.72
C PHE A 16 -10.58 -2.93 3.30
N GLY A 17 -10.35 -3.06 1.99
CA GLY A 17 -9.12 -3.66 1.45
C GLY A 17 -7.86 -2.90 1.85
N ALA A 18 -7.89 -1.56 1.81
CA ALA A 18 -6.78 -0.72 2.28
C ALA A 18 -6.52 -0.92 3.78
N SER A 19 -7.57 -0.88 4.61
CA SER A 19 -7.44 -1.05 6.06
C SER A 19 -6.85 -2.41 6.42
N LEU A 20 -7.35 -3.47 5.80
CA LEU A 20 -6.83 -4.82 5.97
C LEU A 20 -5.37 -4.92 5.51
N GLY A 21 -5.05 -4.29 4.39
CA GLY A 21 -3.69 -4.25 3.84
C GLY A 21 -2.72 -3.53 4.76
N TYR A 22 -3.08 -2.39 5.34
CA TYR A 22 -2.23 -1.69 6.33
C TYR A 22 -1.96 -2.56 7.56
N CYS A 23 -2.99 -3.21 8.09
CA CYS A 23 -2.84 -4.13 9.22
C CYS A 23 -1.92 -5.32 8.87
N ALA A 24 -2.10 -5.91 7.68
CA ALA A 24 -1.29 -7.03 7.22
C ALA A 24 0.18 -6.63 7.03
N VAL A 25 0.44 -5.49 6.39
CA VAL A 25 1.81 -4.98 6.19
C VAL A 25 2.48 -4.67 7.53
N ALA A 26 1.78 -4.02 8.48
CA ALA A 26 2.33 -3.77 9.81
C ALA A 26 2.66 -5.07 10.53
N LEU A 27 1.74 -6.03 10.53
CA LEU A 27 1.92 -7.33 11.17
C LEU A 27 3.13 -8.08 10.58
N LEU A 28 3.21 -8.18 9.26
CA LEU A 28 4.31 -8.87 8.58
C LEU A 28 5.65 -8.15 8.75
N SER A 29 5.65 -6.81 8.78
CA SER A 29 6.85 -6.01 8.99
C SER A 29 7.42 -6.17 10.39
N LEU A 30 6.55 -6.28 11.40
CA LEU A 30 6.95 -6.38 12.82
C LEU A 30 7.05 -7.84 13.30
N MET A 31 6.66 -8.80 12.49
CA MET A 31 6.78 -10.22 12.81
C MET A 31 8.25 -10.65 12.83
N PRO A 32 8.71 -11.46 13.82
CA PRO A 32 10.05 -12.03 13.81
C PRO A 32 10.33 -12.80 12.51
N ALA A 33 11.56 -12.70 11.99
CA ALA A 33 11.93 -13.26 10.69
C ALA A 33 11.64 -14.77 10.58
N ALA A 34 11.77 -15.52 11.67
CA ALA A 34 11.52 -16.96 11.72
C ALA A 34 10.06 -17.36 11.42
N TYR A 35 9.10 -16.44 11.63
CA TYR A 35 7.67 -16.71 11.43
C TYR A 35 7.09 -16.03 10.20
N ARG A 36 7.92 -15.27 9.46
CA ARG A 36 7.47 -14.55 8.27
C ARG A 36 7.25 -15.50 7.10
N PRO A 37 6.03 -15.61 6.55
CA PRO A 37 5.81 -16.35 5.32
C PRO A 37 6.47 -15.62 4.15
N HIS A 38 7.20 -16.32 3.31
CA HIS A 38 7.63 -15.80 2.00
C HIS A 38 6.46 -15.94 1.02
N ILE A 39 5.79 -14.83 0.75
CA ILE A 39 4.59 -14.80 -0.10
C ILE A 39 4.99 -14.82 -1.58
N ILE A 40 6.10 -14.17 -1.92
CA ILE A 40 6.66 -14.13 -3.28
C ILE A 40 8.10 -14.65 -3.22
N VAL A 41 8.40 -15.71 -3.95
CA VAL A 41 9.72 -16.38 -3.92
C VAL A 41 10.81 -15.61 -4.68
N VAL A 42 10.54 -14.37 -5.13
CA VAL A 42 11.44 -13.66 -6.07
C VAL A 42 12.39 -12.69 -5.36
N SER A 43 11.90 -11.80 -4.52
CA SER A 43 12.74 -10.94 -3.68
C SER A 43 11.91 -10.16 -2.66
N ASP A 44 12.50 -9.85 -1.51
CA ASP A 44 11.87 -9.03 -0.48
C ASP A 44 11.49 -7.63 -1.00
N LYS A 45 12.35 -7.04 -1.85
CA LYS A 45 12.10 -5.74 -2.48
C LYS A 45 10.85 -5.74 -3.37
N LEU A 46 10.63 -6.82 -4.12
CA LEU A 46 9.43 -6.95 -4.95
C LEU A 46 8.18 -7.11 -4.09
N GLU A 47 8.25 -7.85 -2.98
CA GLU A 47 7.14 -7.94 -2.02
C GLU A 47 6.77 -6.56 -1.47
N HIS A 48 7.76 -5.77 -1.03
CA HIS A 48 7.56 -4.39 -0.58
C HIS A 48 6.92 -3.52 -1.68
N ALA A 49 7.48 -3.53 -2.87
CA ALA A 49 6.97 -2.72 -3.99
C ALA A 49 5.51 -3.07 -4.32
N VAL A 50 5.17 -4.36 -4.45
CA VAL A 50 3.81 -4.81 -4.78
C VAL A 50 2.83 -4.51 -3.65
N ALA A 51 3.20 -4.78 -2.39
CA ALA A 51 2.34 -4.50 -1.25
C ALA A 51 1.97 -3.01 -1.18
N TYR A 52 2.94 -2.12 -1.29
CA TYR A 52 2.71 -0.69 -1.23
C TYR A 52 2.05 -0.12 -2.50
N LEU A 53 2.24 -0.75 -3.66
CA LEU A 53 1.50 -0.42 -4.88
C LEU A 53 0.00 -0.69 -4.67
N LEU A 54 -0.35 -1.86 -4.14
CA LEU A 54 -1.75 -2.20 -3.85
C LEU A 54 -2.34 -1.28 -2.77
N LEU A 55 -1.60 -1.01 -1.68
CA LEU A 55 -2.03 -0.06 -0.64
C LEU A 55 -2.28 1.33 -1.22
N GLY A 56 -1.37 1.83 -2.06
CA GLY A 56 -1.50 3.14 -2.70
C GLY A 56 -2.72 3.22 -3.60
N ALA A 57 -2.93 2.22 -4.46
CA ALA A 57 -4.07 2.18 -5.36
C ALA A 57 -5.41 2.10 -4.60
N LEU A 58 -5.52 1.19 -3.62
CA LEU A 58 -6.73 1.03 -2.81
C LEU A 58 -7.03 2.29 -1.98
N SER A 59 -6.00 2.91 -1.40
CA SER A 59 -6.16 4.14 -0.62
C SER A 59 -6.66 5.29 -1.49
N ALA A 60 -6.13 5.46 -2.70
CA ALA A 60 -6.60 6.46 -3.64
C ALA A 60 -8.06 6.23 -4.05
N LEU A 61 -8.43 4.97 -4.36
CA LEU A 61 -9.80 4.59 -4.69
C LEU A 61 -10.77 4.83 -3.52
N ALA A 62 -10.33 4.57 -2.28
CA ALA A 62 -11.12 4.81 -1.08
C ALA A 62 -11.38 6.30 -0.85
N MET A 63 -10.37 7.14 -1.03
CA MET A 63 -10.49 8.60 -0.83
C MET A 63 -11.26 9.30 -1.94
N ARG A 64 -11.15 8.82 -3.18
CA ARG A 64 -11.81 9.39 -4.38
C ARG A 64 -11.54 10.89 -4.62
N GLN A 65 -10.41 11.40 -4.14
CA GLN A 65 -10.03 12.81 -4.26
C GLN A 65 -8.67 12.96 -4.95
N PRO A 66 -8.65 13.02 -6.29
CA PRO A 66 -7.39 13.07 -7.07
C PRO A 66 -6.52 14.30 -6.78
N ARG A 67 -7.10 15.37 -6.23
CA ARG A 67 -6.36 16.60 -5.86
C ARG A 67 -5.43 16.42 -4.64
N HIS A 68 -5.63 15.39 -3.83
CA HIS A 68 -4.81 15.14 -2.63
C HIS A 68 -3.83 13.96 -2.81
N VAL A 69 -3.57 13.56 -4.05
CA VAL A 69 -2.70 12.42 -4.40
C VAL A 69 -1.32 12.52 -3.75
N HIS A 70 -0.68 13.69 -3.79
CA HIS A 70 0.64 13.89 -3.21
C HIS A 70 0.65 13.76 -1.69
N ARG A 71 -0.38 14.25 -1.01
CA ARG A 71 -0.52 14.11 0.45
C ARG A 71 -0.73 12.66 0.85
N LEU A 72 -1.53 11.94 0.08
CA LEU A 72 -1.76 10.52 0.30
C LEU A 72 -0.48 9.72 0.07
N ALA A 73 0.23 9.96 -1.02
CA ALA A 73 1.51 9.30 -1.29
C ALA A 73 2.52 9.56 -0.17
N LEU A 74 2.64 10.82 0.28
CA LEU A 74 3.53 11.19 1.38
C LEU A 74 3.16 10.46 2.69
N ALA A 75 1.87 10.36 3.02
CA ALA A 75 1.41 9.64 4.20
C ALA A 75 1.77 8.16 4.15
N ILE A 76 1.61 7.51 2.99
CA ILE A 76 1.95 6.10 2.83
C ILE A 76 3.48 5.89 2.88
N VAL A 77 4.25 6.78 2.27
CA VAL A 77 5.72 6.75 2.35
C VAL A 77 6.19 6.94 3.79
N ALA A 78 5.59 7.87 4.53
CA ALA A 78 5.88 8.08 5.95
C ALA A 78 5.55 6.81 6.77
N TYR A 79 4.42 6.17 6.51
CA TYR A 79 4.06 4.90 7.14
C TYR A 79 5.10 3.81 6.86
N ALA A 80 5.55 3.67 5.60
CA ALA A 80 6.61 2.73 5.23
C ALA A 80 7.90 3.02 6.00
N GLY A 81 8.31 4.28 6.09
CA GLY A 81 9.49 4.70 6.83
C GLY A 81 9.41 4.40 8.33
N ILE A 82 8.24 4.64 8.94
CA ILE A 82 8.01 4.31 10.36
C ILE A 82 8.15 2.82 10.60
N LEU A 83 7.56 1.97 9.75
CA LEU A 83 7.69 0.52 9.89
C LEU A 83 9.13 0.06 9.71
N GLU A 84 9.84 0.60 8.72
CA GLU A 84 11.25 0.27 8.49
C GLU A 84 12.13 0.65 9.69
N LEU A 85 11.94 1.85 10.25
CA LEU A 85 12.64 2.28 11.46
C LEU A 85 12.27 1.43 12.67
N SER A 86 11.00 1.01 12.78
CA SER A 86 10.55 0.13 13.87
C SER A 86 11.23 -1.24 13.84
N GLN A 87 11.67 -1.70 12.67
CA GLN A 87 12.42 -2.95 12.54
C GLN A 87 13.80 -2.88 13.22
N LEU A 88 14.38 -1.69 13.39
CA LEU A 88 15.63 -1.52 14.17
C LEU A 88 15.49 -1.93 15.63
N LEU A 89 14.28 -1.95 16.16
CA LEU A 89 13.98 -2.36 17.53
C LEU A 89 13.81 -3.89 17.66
N LEU A 90 13.82 -4.62 16.56
CA LEU A 90 13.59 -6.06 16.52
C LEU A 90 14.93 -6.80 16.27
N PRO A 91 15.37 -7.67 17.21
CA PRO A 91 16.68 -8.34 17.10
C PRO A 91 16.87 -9.21 15.85
N SER A 92 15.75 -9.71 15.28
CA SER A 92 15.76 -10.61 14.12
C SER A 92 15.53 -9.89 12.79
N ARG A 93 15.47 -8.55 12.78
CA ARG A 93 15.21 -7.73 11.60
C ARG A 93 16.36 -6.78 11.31
N VAL A 94 16.55 -6.51 10.03
CA VAL A 94 17.50 -5.50 9.56
C VAL A 94 16.72 -4.50 8.74
N ALA A 95 16.71 -3.24 9.18
CA ALA A 95 16.12 -2.16 8.39
C ALA A 95 16.97 -1.94 7.12
N SER A 96 16.32 -1.79 5.99
CA SER A 96 16.94 -1.67 4.69
C SER A 96 16.44 -0.43 3.96
N PHE A 97 17.37 0.45 3.59
CA PHE A 97 17.01 1.61 2.75
C PHE A 97 16.43 1.18 1.39
N GLU A 98 16.89 0.06 0.85
CA GLU A 98 16.40 -0.47 -0.43
C GLU A 98 14.95 -0.95 -0.31
N ASP A 99 14.55 -1.58 0.81
CA ASP A 99 13.18 -2.01 1.08
C ASP A 99 12.27 -0.80 1.28
N PHE A 100 12.76 0.23 1.99
CA PHE A 100 12.06 1.52 2.07
C PHE A 100 11.86 2.15 0.70
N ALA A 101 12.91 2.20 -0.14
CA ALA A 101 12.83 2.78 -1.49
C ALA A 101 11.84 2.00 -2.37
N ALA A 102 11.82 0.67 -2.29
CA ALA A 102 10.85 -0.18 -2.99
C ALA A 102 9.41 0.11 -2.54
N SER A 103 9.19 0.25 -1.23
CA SER A 103 7.90 0.62 -0.64
C SER A 103 7.44 2.00 -1.10
N ALA A 104 8.32 2.99 -1.04
CA ALA A 104 8.02 4.36 -1.46
C ALA A 104 7.69 4.43 -2.97
N GLY A 105 8.47 3.76 -3.80
CA GLY A 105 8.21 3.66 -5.24
C GLY A 105 6.87 2.99 -5.54
N GLY A 106 6.59 1.85 -4.88
CA GLY A 106 5.31 1.16 -4.98
C GLY A 106 4.14 2.05 -4.60
N ALA A 107 4.23 2.75 -3.46
CA ALA A 107 3.20 3.65 -2.97
C ALA A 107 2.89 4.78 -3.97
N ILE A 108 3.91 5.45 -4.50
CA ILE A 108 3.76 6.55 -5.47
C ILE A 108 3.08 6.06 -6.74
N VAL A 109 3.54 4.93 -7.29
CA VAL A 109 2.93 4.33 -8.50
C VAL A 109 1.50 3.91 -8.23
N GLY A 110 1.24 3.24 -7.12
CA GLY A 110 -0.10 2.79 -6.74
C GLY A 110 -1.10 3.92 -6.58
N VAL A 111 -0.73 4.97 -5.84
CA VAL A 111 -1.57 6.18 -5.68
C VAL A 111 -1.85 6.83 -7.02
N SER A 112 -0.84 6.92 -7.89
CA SER A 112 -0.99 7.50 -9.24
C SER A 112 -1.97 6.70 -10.11
N ILE A 113 -1.86 5.37 -10.09
CA ILE A 113 -2.79 4.48 -10.81
C ILE A 113 -4.22 4.66 -10.28
N GLY A 114 -4.42 4.62 -8.96
CA GLY A 114 -5.73 4.82 -8.35
C GLY A 114 -6.36 6.17 -8.73
N ALA A 115 -5.57 7.23 -8.71
CA ALA A 115 -6.00 8.58 -9.12
C ALA A 115 -6.41 8.65 -10.60
N LEU A 116 -5.66 7.99 -11.49
CA LEU A 116 -6.00 7.91 -12.92
C LEU A 116 -7.32 7.17 -13.16
N LEU A 117 -7.55 6.08 -12.42
CA LEU A 117 -8.81 5.33 -12.52
C LEU A 117 -10.01 6.18 -12.10
N ILE A 118 -9.87 6.96 -11.02
CA ILE A 118 -10.93 7.86 -10.56
C ILE A 118 -11.23 8.94 -11.62
N ARG A 119 -10.19 9.57 -12.17
CA ARG A 119 -10.37 10.61 -13.20
C ARG A 119 -11.10 10.07 -14.43
N ARG A 120 -10.72 8.88 -14.90
CA ARG A 120 -11.39 8.24 -16.04
C ARG A 120 -12.84 7.87 -15.78
N SER A 121 -13.20 7.54 -14.53
CA SER A 121 -14.58 7.23 -14.15
C SER A 121 -15.46 8.49 -14.11
N ALA A 122 -14.89 9.65 -13.81
CA ALA A 122 -15.61 10.92 -13.73
C ALA A 122 -15.90 11.56 -15.10
N THR A 123 -15.23 11.10 -16.17
CA THR A 123 -15.39 11.61 -17.54
C THR A 123 -16.35 10.77 -18.40
N ARG A 124 -16.94 9.74 -17.85
CA ARG A 124 -17.97 8.89 -18.49
C ARG A 124 -19.35 9.13 -17.91
#